data_830189854d1d0bd343e21e5cecc4d2d4
#
_entry.id   830189854d1d0bd343e21e5cecc4d2d4
#
_cell.length_a   1.000
_cell.length_b   1.000
_cell.length_c   1.000
_cell.angle_alpha   90.00
_cell.angle_beta   90.00
_cell.angle_gamma   90.00
#
_symmetry.space_group_name_H-M   'P 1'
#
loop_
_entity.id
_entity.type
_entity.pdbx_description
1 polymer ?
#
loop_
_entity_poly.entity_id
_entity_poly.type
_entity_poly.pdbx_seq_one_letter_code
_entity_poly.pdbx_strand_id
1 'polypeptide(L)'
;MKKLLILFACLPLLGACTQTEPVSGNRAAAIVAEIHNPRSKNVVVASHRGDWRNYPENSIAAIESVIGMGVDIMELDLKLTKDSVLVLCHDRTIDRTTSGKGRVCDITYDSIRRCVLKTGHGVKTTHRMPTLREALEVCKDRIVVNVDQGYEYYDLVLAV
;
A
#
# COMPACT_ATOMS: atom_id res chain seq x y z
N MET A 1 -23.58 43.64 -52.88
CA MET A 1 -22.47 43.25 -51.98
C MET A 1 -23.01 42.25 -50.93
N LYS A 2 -22.79 40.95 -51.12
CA LYS A 2 -23.29 39.90 -50.22
C LYS A 2 -22.19 39.64 -49.16
N LYS A 3 -22.51 39.91 -47.89
CA LYS A 3 -21.63 39.61 -46.77
C LYS A 3 -21.76 38.11 -46.42
N LEU A 4 -20.65 37.36 -46.57
CA LEU A 4 -20.54 35.96 -46.19
C LEU A 4 -20.22 35.91 -44.68
N LEU A 5 -21.15 35.38 -43.88
CA LEU A 5 -20.98 35.16 -42.46
C LEU A 5 -20.40 33.75 -42.26
N ILE A 6 -19.13 33.67 -41.91
CA ILE A 6 -18.48 32.38 -41.56
C ILE A 6 -18.73 32.12 -40.08
N LEU A 7 -19.59 31.14 -39.81
CA LEU A 7 -19.88 30.67 -38.45
C LEU A 7 -18.81 29.63 -38.08
N PHE A 8 -17.84 30.00 -37.17
CA PHE A 8 -16.92 29.06 -36.56
C PHE A 8 -17.65 28.25 -35.51
N ALA A 9 -17.97 26.99 -35.80
CA ALA A 9 -18.46 26.04 -34.80
C ALA A 9 -17.28 25.53 -33.99
N CYS A 10 -17.11 26.05 -32.78
CA CYS A 10 -16.21 25.47 -31.79
C CYS A 10 -16.83 24.15 -31.29
N LEU A 11 -16.29 23.01 -31.75
CA LEU A 11 -16.58 21.71 -31.15
C LEU A 11 -15.79 21.61 -29.83
N PRO A 12 -16.44 21.42 -28.69
CA PRO A 12 -15.68 21.09 -27.46
C PRO A 12 -15.13 19.68 -27.60
N LEU A 13 -13.81 19.54 -27.63
CA LEU A 13 -13.12 18.27 -27.36
C LEU A 13 -13.39 17.92 -25.90
N LEU A 14 -14.47 17.19 -25.67
CA LEU A 14 -14.66 16.45 -24.42
C LEU A 14 -13.62 15.33 -24.41
N GLY A 15 -12.46 15.59 -23.79
CA GLY A 15 -11.53 14.57 -23.39
C GLY A 15 -12.26 13.62 -22.45
N ALA A 16 -12.64 12.45 -22.96
CA ALA A 16 -13.14 11.36 -22.14
C ALA A 16 -12.00 10.94 -21.21
N CYS A 17 -12.02 11.46 -19.99
CA CYS A 17 -11.31 10.87 -18.88
C CYS A 17 -11.97 9.50 -18.70
N THR A 18 -11.37 8.44 -19.22
CA THR A 18 -11.79 7.07 -18.95
C THR A 18 -11.54 6.83 -17.49
N GLN A 19 -12.55 7.10 -16.65
CA GLN A 19 -12.59 6.51 -15.31
C GLN A 19 -12.63 5.01 -15.53
N THR A 20 -11.57 4.32 -15.19
CA THR A 20 -11.56 2.86 -15.09
C THR A 20 -12.57 2.50 -14.02
N GLU A 21 -13.72 1.96 -14.46
CA GLU A 21 -14.73 1.37 -13.58
C GLU A 21 -14.04 0.41 -12.61
N PRO A 22 -14.44 0.39 -11.33
CA PRO A 22 -13.89 -0.59 -10.39
C PRO A 22 -14.23 -1.97 -10.94
N VAL A 23 -13.19 -2.76 -11.26
CA VAL A 23 -13.34 -4.14 -11.69
C VAL A 23 -14.11 -4.85 -10.59
N SER A 24 -15.38 -5.17 -10.84
CA SER A 24 -16.24 -5.96 -9.96
C SER A 24 -15.75 -7.41 -10.01
N GLY A 25 -14.68 -7.71 -9.26
CA GLY A 25 -14.03 -9.01 -9.24
C GLY A 25 -12.79 -8.95 -8.34
N ASN A 26 -12.30 -10.12 -7.96
CA ASN A 26 -11.08 -10.26 -7.18
C ASN A 26 -9.86 -9.80 -8.02
N ARG A 27 -9.46 -8.52 -7.88
CA ARG A 27 -8.32 -7.95 -8.61
C ARG A 27 -7.01 -8.69 -8.27
N ALA A 28 -6.83 -9.09 -7.01
CA ALA A 28 -5.65 -9.84 -6.61
C ALA A 28 -5.54 -11.17 -7.39
N ALA A 29 -6.65 -11.90 -7.57
CA ALA A 29 -6.66 -13.12 -8.38
C ALA A 29 -6.31 -12.85 -9.85
N ALA A 30 -6.78 -11.75 -10.42
CA ALA A 30 -6.43 -11.35 -11.79
C ALA A 30 -4.94 -11.05 -11.93
N ILE A 31 -4.33 -10.36 -10.95
CA ILE A 31 -2.89 -10.09 -10.91
C ILE A 31 -2.08 -11.40 -10.82
N VAL A 32 -2.50 -12.34 -9.96
CA VAL A 32 -1.85 -13.65 -9.83
C VAL A 32 -1.91 -14.42 -11.15
N ALA A 33 -3.06 -14.42 -11.83
CA ALA A 33 -3.21 -15.05 -13.14
C ALA A 33 -2.28 -14.41 -14.18
N GLU A 34 -2.11 -13.08 -14.14
CA GLU A 34 -1.22 -12.37 -15.05
C GLU A 34 0.26 -12.69 -14.78
N ILE A 35 0.68 -12.78 -13.51
CA ILE A 35 2.04 -13.19 -13.11
C ILE A 35 2.40 -14.59 -13.67
N HIS A 36 1.43 -15.50 -13.70
CA HIS A 36 1.62 -16.87 -14.19
C HIS A 36 1.40 -17.01 -15.70
N ASN A 37 1.10 -15.94 -16.41
CA ASN A 37 0.87 -15.96 -17.85
C ASN A 37 2.19 -15.76 -18.62
N PRO A 38 2.81 -16.83 -19.21
CA PRO A 38 4.10 -16.72 -19.92
C PRO A 38 3.98 -15.92 -21.23
N ARG A 39 2.78 -15.58 -21.66
CA ARG A 39 2.51 -14.78 -22.87
C ARG A 39 2.14 -13.33 -22.54
N SER A 40 2.14 -12.98 -21.27
CA SER A 40 1.86 -11.60 -20.85
C SER A 40 2.87 -10.64 -21.45
N LYS A 41 2.36 -9.46 -21.85
CA LYS A 41 3.15 -8.30 -22.23
C LYS A 41 3.04 -7.17 -21.21
N ASN A 42 2.28 -7.39 -20.15
CA ASN A 42 2.08 -6.42 -19.09
C ASN A 42 3.28 -6.40 -18.14
N VAL A 43 3.55 -5.24 -17.59
CA VAL A 43 4.56 -5.07 -16.54
C VAL A 43 3.85 -5.10 -15.20
N VAL A 44 4.26 -6.00 -14.32
CA VAL A 44 3.79 -6.06 -12.94
C VAL A 44 4.58 -5.08 -12.09
N VAL A 45 3.90 -4.20 -11.39
CA VAL A 45 4.49 -3.14 -10.58
C VAL A 45 4.36 -3.47 -9.09
N ALA A 46 5.50 -3.52 -8.39
CA ALA A 46 5.54 -3.68 -6.94
C ALA A 46 5.89 -2.36 -6.25
N SER A 47 5.15 -2.03 -5.19
CA SER A 47 5.43 -0.86 -4.36
C SER A 47 6.14 -1.30 -3.08
N HIS A 48 7.36 -0.81 -2.89
CA HIS A 48 8.20 -1.05 -1.71
C HIS A 48 7.71 -0.22 -0.53
N ARG A 49 7.19 -0.88 0.52
CA ARG A 49 6.61 -0.29 1.73
C ARG A 49 5.43 0.66 1.49
N GLY A 50 4.75 0.52 0.36
CA GLY A 50 3.62 1.36 -0.05
C GLY A 50 4.05 2.74 -0.57
N ASP A 51 3.13 3.71 -0.52
CA ASP A 51 3.39 5.10 -0.95
C ASP A 51 4.11 5.90 0.15
N TRP A 52 5.35 5.53 0.45
CA TRP A 52 6.17 6.16 1.48
C TRP A 52 6.56 7.62 1.19
N ARG A 53 6.31 8.11 -0.01
CA ARG A 53 6.57 9.52 -0.38
C ARG A 53 5.50 10.46 0.18
N ASN A 54 4.25 10.01 0.17
CA ASN A 54 3.11 10.81 0.61
C ASN A 54 2.64 10.43 2.03
N TYR A 55 2.91 9.19 2.46
CA TYR A 55 2.47 8.64 3.75
C TYR A 55 3.65 7.99 4.49
N PRO A 56 3.51 7.67 5.78
CA PRO A 56 4.50 6.84 6.46
C PRO A 56 4.64 5.46 5.79
N GLU A 57 5.87 4.98 5.61
CA GLU A 57 6.12 3.63 5.11
C GLU A 57 5.40 2.58 5.96
N ASN A 58 4.99 1.46 5.37
CA ASN A 58 4.34 0.35 6.07
C ASN A 58 3.08 0.78 6.87
N SER A 59 2.35 1.79 6.41
CA SER A 59 1.10 2.25 7.02
C SER A 59 -0.12 1.87 6.18
N ILE A 60 -1.29 1.78 6.83
CA ILE A 60 -2.56 1.56 6.11
C ILE A 60 -2.79 2.64 5.04
N ALA A 61 -2.47 3.90 5.34
CA ALA A 61 -2.63 4.98 4.38
C ALA A 61 -1.72 4.81 3.15
N ALA A 62 -0.47 4.33 3.33
CA ALA A 62 0.42 4.04 2.22
C ALA A 62 -0.08 2.86 1.36
N ILE A 63 -0.68 1.83 1.99
CA ILE A 63 -1.32 0.69 1.31
C ILE A 63 -2.54 1.17 0.50
N GLU A 64 -3.44 1.91 1.10
CA GLU A 64 -4.64 2.45 0.42
C GLU A 64 -4.26 3.32 -0.78
N SER A 65 -3.21 4.14 -0.64
CA SER A 65 -2.73 4.99 -1.72
C SER A 65 -2.26 4.18 -2.93
N VAL A 66 -1.44 3.15 -2.74
CA VAL A 66 -0.94 2.32 -3.86
C VAL A 66 -2.04 1.48 -4.49
N ILE A 67 -3.03 1.03 -3.72
CA ILE A 67 -4.23 0.37 -4.25
C ILE A 67 -4.99 1.34 -5.16
N GLY A 68 -5.19 2.59 -4.71
CA GLY A 68 -5.84 3.64 -5.50
C GLY A 68 -5.07 4.02 -6.77
N MET A 69 -3.75 3.89 -6.78
CA MET A 69 -2.89 4.08 -7.96
C MET A 69 -2.95 2.90 -8.94
N GLY A 70 -3.57 1.77 -8.57
CA GLY A 70 -3.61 0.58 -9.41
C GLY A 70 -2.31 -0.25 -9.43
N VAL A 71 -1.46 -0.13 -8.40
CA VAL A 71 -0.25 -0.95 -8.22
C VAL A 71 -0.65 -2.42 -8.03
N ASP A 72 0.15 -3.35 -8.54
CA ASP A 72 -0.18 -4.78 -8.56
C ASP A 72 0.23 -5.52 -7.30
N ILE A 73 1.39 -5.18 -6.76
CA ILE A 73 1.95 -5.85 -5.57
C ILE A 73 2.30 -4.80 -4.53
N MET A 74 1.77 -4.99 -3.31
CA MET A 74 2.21 -4.29 -2.12
C MET A 74 3.29 -5.11 -1.42
N GLU A 75 4.49 -4.57 -1.34
CA GLU A 75 5.53 -5.16 -0.48
C GLU A 75 5.46 -4.50 0.90
N LEU A 76 5.58 -5.32 1.94
CA LEU A 76 5.55 -4.90 3.34
C LEU A 76 6.51 -5.73 4.19
N ASP A 77 7.05 -5.10 5.23
CA ASP A 77 8.04 -5.71 6.14
C ASP A 77 7.42 -6.13 7.46
N LEU A 78 7.87 -7.24 8.04
CA LEU A 78 7.37 -7.74 9.33
C LEU A 78 8.40 -7.70 10.45
N LYS A 79 7.89 -7.43 11.65
CA LYS A 79 8.57 -7.66 12.93
C LYS A 79 7.59 -8.23 13.95
N LEU A 80 8.13 -9.00 14.89
CA LEU A 80 7.38 -9.58 16.00
C LEU A 80 7.58 -8.74 17.26
N THR A 81 6.48 -8.35 17.91
CA THR A 81 6.50 -7.64 19.19
C THR A 81 6.78 -8.59 20.36
N LYS A 82 7.03 -8.02 21.57
CA LYS A 82 7.25 -8.78 22.79
C LYS A 82 6.10 -9.73 23.13
N ASP A 83 4.89 -9.36 22.82
CA ASP A 83 3.64 -10.12 23.05
C ASP A 83 3.17 -10.89 21.80
N SER A 84 4.12 -11.20 20.90
CA SER A 84 3.91 -12.05 19.72
C SER A 84 2.87 -11.53 18.72
N VAL A 85 2.74 -10.22 18.56
CA VAL A 85 1.94 -9.60 17.52
C VAL A 85 2.82 -9.27 16.31
N LEU A 86 2.42 -9.70 15.11
CA LEU A 86 3.08 -9.32 13.86
C LEU A 86 2.66 -7.90 13.48
N VAL A 87 3.65 -7.00 13.35
CA VAL A 87 3.46 -5.59 12.99
C VAL A 87 4.25 -5.23 11.74
N LEU A 88 3.80 -4.21 11.00
CA LEU A 88 4.50 -3.72 9.83
C LEU A 88 5.63 -2.78 10.24
N CYS A 89 6.86 -3.27 10.15
CA CYS A 89 8.06 -2.50 10.47
C CYS A 89 9.28 -3.11 9.78
N HIS A 90 10.07 -2.29 9.08
CA HIS A 90 11.31 -2.74 8.46
C HIS A 90 12.44 -2.89 9.48
N ASP A 91 12.66 -1.89 10.31
CA ASP A 91 13.80 -1.81 11.20
C ASP A 91 13.61 -2.71 12.44
N ARG A 92 14.70 -3.11 13.07
CA ARG A 92 14.66 -3.80 14.38
C ARG A 92 14.15 -2.91 15.52
N THR A 93 14.14 -1.57 15.30
CA THR A 93 13.69 -0.58 16.29
C THR A 93 12.60 0.31 15.69
N ILE A 94 11.76 0.90 16.54
CA ILE A 94 10.70 1.83 16.13
C ILE A 94 11.18 3.29 16.01
N ASP A 95 12.43 3.57 16.23
CA ASP A 95 12.99 4.92 16.42
C ASP A 95 12.87 5.80 15.19
N ARG A 96 13.17 5.26 14.00
CA ARG A 96 13.17 6.02 12.76
C ARG A 96 11.75 6.33 12.30
N THR A 97 10.88 5.35 12.33
CA THR A 97 9.55 5.43 11.71
C THR A 97 8.45 5.85 12.67
N THR A 98 8.71 5.93 13.99
CA THR A 98 7.70 6.32 14.98
C THR A 98 8.17 7.44 15.92
N SER A 99 7.25 7.97 16.74
CA SER A 99 7.57 8.89 17.83
C SER A 99 8.16 8.18 19.08
N GLY A 100 8.15 6.84 19.11
CA GLY A 100 8.69 6.02 20.18
C GLY A 100 10.16 5.66 19.96
N LYS A 101 10.70 4.86 20.88
CA LYS A 101 12.07 4.32 20.83
C LYS A 101 12.13 2.91 21.38
N GLY A 102 13.09 2.14 20.87
CA GLY A 102 13.41 0.80 21.36
C GLY A 102 13.17 -0.29 20.33
N ARG A 103 13.60 -1.52 20.67
CA ARG A 103 13.49 -2.67 19.77
C ARG A 103 12.05 -3.18 19.75
N VAL A 104 11.54 -3.51 18.57
CA VAL A 104 10.18 -4.05 18.40
C VAL A 104 9.93 -5.26 19.29
N CYS A 105 10.88 -6.20 19.34
CA CYS A 105 10.76 -7.44 20.12
C CYS A 105 10.77 -7.25 21.65
N ASP A 106 11.13 -6.07 22.16
CA ASP A 106 11.18 -5.77 23.58
C ASP A 106 9.93 -4.97 24.05
N ILE A 107 9.06 -4.58 23.13
CA ILE A 107 7.90 -3.70 23.39
C ILE A 107 6.61 -4.42 23.02
N THR A 108 5.56 -4.30 23.85
CA THR A 108 4.23 -4.83 23.55
C THR A 108 3.54 -4.01 22.45
N TYR A 109 2.66 -4.64 21.69
CA TYR A 109 1.91 -3.97 20.63
C TYR A 109 1.12 -2.76 21.14
N ASP A 110 0.46 -2.88 22.28
CA ASP A 110 -0.24 -1.78 22.92
C ASP A 110 0.63 -0.53 23.14
N SER A 111 1.88 -0.74 23.53
CA SER A 111 2.85 0.36 23.72
C SER A 111 3.30 0.96 22.38
N ILE A 112 3.54 0.13 21.37
CA ILE A 112 3.89 0.57 20.01
C ILE A 112 2.73 1.37 19.40
N ARG A 113 1.49 0.90 19.54
CA ARG A 113 0.29 1.54 18.99
C ARG A 113 0.03 2.95 19.55
N ARG A 114 0.54 3.28 20.73
CA ARG A 114 0.47 4.65 21.30
C ARG A 114 1.39 5.62 20.57
N CYS A 115 2.43 5.13 19.91
CA CYS A 115 3.35 5.95 19.12
C CYS A 115 2.72 6.30 17.78
N VAL A 116 2.90 7.54 17.31
CA VAL A 116 2.53 7.95 15.96
C VAL A 116 3.63 7.60 14.98
N LEU A 117 3.25 7.24 13.75
CA LEU A 117 4.19 7.08 12.65
C LEU A 117 4.72 8.45 12.19
N LYS A 118 5.91 8.43 11.61
CA LYS A 118 6.57 9.56 10.97
C LYS A 118 6.68 9.33 9.47
N THR A 119 6.60 10.39 8.69
CA THR A 119 6.97 10.37 7.26
C THR A 119 8.47 10.09 7.10
N GLY A 120 8.91 9.78 5.88
CA GLY A 120 10.33 9.62 5.54
C GLY A 120 11.21 10.84 5.89
N HIS A 121 10.62 12.02 6.04
CA HIS A 121 11.28 13.25 6.48
C HIS A 121 11.24 13.48 8.00
N GLY A 122 10.77 12.50 8.78
CA GLY A 122 10.71 12.58 10.24
C GLY A 122 9.52 13.37 10.82
N VAL A 123 8.58 13.84 9.98
CA VAL A 123 7.39 14.57 10.42
C VAL A 123 6.39 13.61 11.06
N LYS A 124 5.95 13.90 12.29
CA LYS A 124 4.93 13.13 12.99
C LYS A 124 3.57 13.25 12.30
N THR A 125 2.86 12.14 12.19
CA THR A 125 1.51 12.06 11.63
C THR A 125 0.50 11.64 12.68
N THR A 126 -0.75 11.38 12.26
CA THR A 126 -1.78 10.76 13.10
C THR A 126 -1.85 9.24 12.93
N HIS A 127 -1.13 8.69 11.95
CA HIS A 127 -1.13 7.27 11.65
C HIS A 127 -0.43 6.45 12.73
N ARG A 128 -0.82 5.19 12.85
CA ARG A 128 -0.27 4.22 13.81
C ARG A 128 0.33 3.03 13.07
N MET A 129 1.25 2.33 13.72
CA MET A 129 1.82 1.10 13.19
C MET A 129 0.73 0.02 13.13
N PRO A 130 0.41 -0.53 11.94
CA PRO A 130 -0.61 -1.57 11.83
C PRO A 130 -0.04 -2.94 12.15
N THR A 131 -0.95 -3.85 12.49
CA THR A 131 -0.68 -5.29 12.50
C THR A 131 -0.70 -5.86 11.07
N LEU A 132 -0.12 -7.05 10.89
CA LEU A 132 -0.25 -7.79 9.63
C LEU A 132 -1.72 -8.04 9.28
N ARG A 133 -2.56 -8.45 10.25
CA ARG A 133 -3.99 -8.68 10.03
C ARG A 133 -4.69 -7.44 9.48
N GLU A 134 -4.50 -6.28 10.11
CA GLU A 134 -5.10 -5.01 9.65
C GLU A 134 -4.67 -4.69 8.22
N ALA A 135 -3.41 -4.93 7.86
CA ALA A 135 -2.90 -4.71 6.51
C ALA A 135 -3.50 -5.69 5.49
N LEU A 136 -3.58 -6.99 5.82
CA LEU A 136 -4.16 -8.02 4.94
C LEU A 136 -5.65 -7.81 4.70
N GLU A 137 -6.40 -7.34 5.70
CA GLU A 137 -7.82 -6.98 5.55
C GLU A 137 -8.02 -5.88 4.51
N VAL A 138 -7.14 -4.87 4.50
CA VAL A 138 -7.16 -3.78 3.51
C VAL A 138 -6.76 -4.29 2.11
N CYS A 139 -5.79 -5.19 2.03
CA CYS A 139 -5.27 -5.73 0.76
C CYS A 139 -6.21 -6.76 0.11
N LYS A 140 -7.06 -7.42 0.91
CA LYS A 140 -7.89 -8.54 0.47
C LYS A 140 -8.67 -8.22 -0.80
N ASP A 141 -8.55 -9.10 -1.80
CA ASP A 141 -9.18 -9.03 -3.12
C ASP A 141 -8.79 -7.80 -3.98
N ARG A 142 -7.94 -6.91 -3.48
CA ARG A 142 -7.59 -5.61 -4.09
C ARG A 142 -6.17 -5.57 -4.66
N ILE A 143 -5.21 -6.20 -4.00
CA ILE A 143 -3.78 -6.15 -4.36
C ILE A 143 -3.10 -7.43 -3.89
N VAL A 144 -2.07 -7.89 -4.61
CA VAL A 144 -1.21 -8.99 -4.14
C VAL A 144 -0.24 -8.46 -3.09
N VAL A 145 0.04 -9.27 -2.07
CA VAL A 145 0.97 -8.90 -1.00
C VAL A 145 2.24 -9.72 -1.11
N ASN A 146 3.38 -9.03 -1.10
CA ASN A 146 4.71 -9.61 -0.86
C ASN A 146 5.14 -9.29 0.56
N VAL A 147 5.30 -10.32 1.39
CA VAL A 147 5.68 -10.18 2.80
C VAL A 147 7.18 -10.39 2.91
N ASP A 148 7.95 -9.27 3.05
CA ASP A 148 9.37 -9.37 3.32
C ASP A 148 9.65 -9.73 4.79
N GLN A 149 10.71 -10.50 5.01
CA GLN A 149 11.10 -11.07 6.31
C GLN A 149 10.01 -11.99 6.94
N GLY A 150 8.95 -12.32 6.19
CA GLY A 150 7.85 -13.17 6.64
C GLY A 150 8.28 -14.61 6.94
N TYR A 151 9.32 -15.11 6.28
CA TYR A 151 9.80 -16.46 6.47
C TYR A 151 10.35 -16.71 7.90
N GLU A 152 10.86 -15.67 8.58
CA GLU A 152 11.30 -15.74 9.98
C GLU A 152 10.14 -16.05 10.94
N TYR A 153 8.90 -15.78 10.51
CA TYR A 153 7.66 -15.91 11.29
C TYR A 153 6.62 -16.76 10.56
N TYR A 154 7.06 -17.70 9.71
CA TYR A 154 6.22 -18.40 8.73
C TYR A 154 4.93 -18.96 9.33
N ASP A 155 5.01 -19.73 10.43
CA ASP A 155 3.82 -20.32 11.06
C ASP A 155 2.85 -19.25 11.60
N LEU A 156 3.37 -18.13 12.12
CA LEU A 156 2.54 -17.01 12.59
C LEU A 156 1.89 -16.25 11.43
N VAL A 157 2.59 -16.10 10.31
CA VAL A 157 2.03 -15.46 9.10
C VAL A 157 0.90 -16.28 8.54
N LEU A 158 1.02 -17.62 8.51
CA LEU A 158 -0.03 -18.50 8.03
C LEU A 158 -1.26 -18.57 8.96
N ALA A 159 -1.09 -18.21 10.23
CA ALA A 159 -2.17 -18.20 11.23
C ALA A 159 -2.99 -16.90 11.24
N VAL A 160 -2.59 -15.88 10.48
CA VAL A 160 -3.27 -14.57 10.40
C VAL A 160 -4.38 -14.59 9.40
#